data_ae5f6b0dbefec5a1452f327f82e18e76
#
_entry.id   ae5f6b0dbefec5a1452f327f82e18e76
#
_cell.length_a   1.000
_cell.length_b   1.000
_cell.length_c   1.000
_cell.angle_alpha   90.00
_cell.angle_beta   90.00
_cell.angle_gamma   90.00
#
_symmetry.space_group_name_H-M   'P 1'
#
loop_
_entity.id
_entity.type
_entity.pdbx_description
1 polymer ?
#
loop_
_entity_poly.entity_id
_entity_poly.type
_entity_poly.pdbx_seq_one_letter_code
_entity_poly.pdbx_strand_id
1 'polypeptide(L)'
;MAEGVRPSARGELEITSVNQAFLTEGRLKVQTLGRGFAWLDTGTHDSLSEASTFVEVIEKRQGLKVACLEEIAYRQGWLSKEDLHRLAKPMAKNQYGQYLLRLTELDLAPLRGMSSIPPSPR
;
A
#
# COMPACT_ATOMS: atom_id res chain seq x y z
N MET A 1 18.52 -7.79 -15.33
CA MET A 1 17.27 -8.04 -16.08
C MET A 1 16.58 -6.77 -16.55
N ALA A 2 16.23 -5.83 -15.68
CA ALA A 2 15.58 -4.59 -16.11
C ALA A 2 16.41 -3.78 -17.11
N GLU A 3 17.73 -3.79 -17.00
CA GLU A 3 18.66 -3.12 -17.93
C GLU A 3 18.63 -3.66 -19.37
N GLY A 4 18.13 -4.89 -19.57
CA GLY A 4 18.01 -5.50 -20.89
C GLY A 4 16.64 -5.34 -21.55
N VAL A 5 15.69 -4.70 -20.88
CA VAL A 5 14.35 -4.47 -21.42
C VAL A 5 14.38 -3.37 -22.47
N ARG A 6 13.82 -3.66 -23.66
CA ARG A 6 13.67 -2.67 -24.75
C ARG A 6 12.32 -1.97 -24.64
N PRO A 7 12.23 -0.70 -25.01
CA PRO A 7 10.95 0.00 -25.07
C PRO A 7 9.95 -0.73 -25.97
N SER A 8 8.68 -0.73 -25.56
CA SER A 8 7.55 -1.23 -26.33
C SER A 8 7.27 -0.35 -27.55
N ALA A 9 6.27 -0.73 -28.36
CA ALA A 9 5.81 0.10 -29.49
C ALA A 9 5.29 1.49 -29.05
N ARG A 10 4.98 1.65 -27.75
CA ARG A 10 4.60 2.95 -27.13
C ARG A 10 5.79 3.76 -26.64
N GLY A 11 7.02 3.24 -26.78
CA GLY A 11 8.25 3.90 -26.31
C GLY A 11 8.50 3.76 -24.81
N GLU A 12 7.74 2.93 -24.10
CA GLU A 12 7.82 2.74 -22.65
C GLU A 12 8.49 1.42 -22.28
N LEU A 13 9.19 1.40 -21.14
CA LEU A 13 9.72 0.17 -20.54
C LEU A 13 8.58 -0.54 -19.80
N GLU A 14 8.15 -1.67 -20.33
CA GLU A 14 7.01 -2.40 -19.81
C GLU A 14 7.46 -3.43 -18.75
N ILE A 15 6.80 -3.41 -17.58
CA ILE A 15 7.01 -4.42 -16.53
C ILE A 15 6.69 -5.84 -17.03
N THR A 16 5.77 -5.98 -17.99
CA THR A 16 5.41 -7.25 -18.62
C THR A 16 6.63 -7.93 -19.25
N SER A 17 7.53 -7.17 -19.87
CA SER A 17 8.76 -7.70 -20.47
C SER A 17 9.71 -8.24 -19.40
N VAL A 18 9.77 -7.61 -18.23
CA VAL A 18 10.55 -8.09 -17.08
C VAL A 18 9.93 -9.39 -16.56
N ASN A 19 8.62 -9.44 -16.39
CA ASN A 19 7.90 -10.64 -15.94
C ASN A 19 8.12 -11.80 -16.90
N GLN A 20 8.09 -11.56 -18.21
CA GLN A 20 8.33 -12.57 -19.24
C GLN A 20 9.75 -13.12 -19.14
N ALA A 21 10.75 -12.28 -18.89
CA ALA A 21 12.14 -12.74 -18.70
C ALA A 21 12.25 -13.63 -17.46
N PHE A 22 11.65 -13.26 -16.33
CA PHE A 22 11.62 -14.09 -15.13
C PHE A 22 10.86 -15.41 -15.34
N LEU A 23 9.77 -15.38 -16.12
CA LEU A 23 9.03 -16.58 -16.47
C LEU A 23 9.88 -17.54 -17.29
N THR A 24 10.59 -17.04 -18.31
CA THR A 24 11.46 -17.84 -19.18
C THR A 24 12.61 -18.50 -18.40
N GLU A 25 13.11 -17.83 -17.36
CA GLU A 25 14.15 -18.38 -16.47
C GLU A 25 13.59 -19.31 -15.38
N GLY A 26 12.28 -19.53 -15.31
CA GLY A 26 11.64 -20.34 -14.27
C GLY A 26 11.71 -19.71 -12.87
N ARG A 27 11.93 -18.41 -12.77
CA ARG A 27 12.13 -17.65 -11.53
C ARG A 27 10.92 -16.78 -11.15
N LEU A 28 9.89 -16.72 -12.00
CA LEU A 28 8.68 -15.96 -11.69
C LEU A 28 7.89 -16.64 -10.58
N LYS A 29 7.58 -15.89 -9.52
CA LYS A 29 6.66 -16.31 -8.47
C LYS A 29 5.38 -15.50 -8.58
N VAL A 30 4.24 -16.17 -8.50
CA VAL A 30 2.92 -15.54 -8.57
C VAL A 30 2.22 -15.69 -7.22
N GLN A 31 1.65 -14.61 -6.72
CA GLN A 31 0.72 -14.62 -5.60
C GLN A 31 -0.64 -14.11 -6.07
N THR A 32 -1.68 -14.89 -5.80
CA THR A 32 -3.05 -14.46 -6.05
C THR A 32 -3.55 -13.61 -4.90
N LEU A 33 -4.12 -12.45 -5.24
CA LEU A 33 -4.78 -11.60 -4.27
C LEU A 33 -6.14 -12.21 -3.93
N GLY A 34 -6.45 -12.33 -2.62
CA GLY A 34 -7.72 -12.83 -2.13
C GLY A 34 -8.85 -11.79 -2.24
N ARG A 35 -10.01 -12.16 -1.71
CA ARG A 35 -11.13 -11.21 -1.57
C ARG A 35 -10.73 -10.06 -0.64
N GLY A 36 -11.17 -8.85 -0.95
CA GLY A 36 -10.86 -7.65 -0.18
C GLY A 36 -9.66 -6.86 -0.71
N PHE A 37 -8.97 -7.37 -1.73
CA PHE A 37 -7.99 -6.61 -2.49
C PHE A 37 -8.65 -5.99 -3.72
N ALA A 38 -8.28 -4.75 -4.04
CA ALA A 38 -8.64 -4.10 -5.29
C ALA A 38 -7.37 -3.69 -6.01
N TRP A 39 -7.30 -4.00 -7.31
CA TRP A 39 -6.28 -3.47 -8.19
C TRP A 39 -6.88 -2.29 -8.94
N LEU A 40 -6.30 -1.11 -8.74
CA LEU A 40 -6.76 0.12 -9.38
C LEU A 40 -5.63 0.66 -10.25
N ASP A 41 -5.93 0.87 -11.51
CA ASP A 41 -5.03 1.57 -12.42
C ASP A 41 -5.18 3.09 -12.21
N THR A 42 -4.12 3.85 -12.44
CA THR A 42 -4.11 5.31 -12.29
C THR A 42 -3.46 6.00 -13.49
N GLY A 43 -3.34 5.27 -14.61
CA GLY A 43 -2.65 5.74 -15.81
C GLY A 43 -3.43 6.76 -16.63
N THR A 44 -4.72 6.95 -16.38
CA THR A 44 -5.57 7.95 -17.03
C THR A 44 -6.24 8.85 -16.01
N HIS A 45 -6.73 10.01 -16.43
CA HIS A 45 -7.49 10.91 -15.54
C HIS A 45 -8.73 10.22 -14.96
N ASP A 46 -9.44 9.43 -15.77
CA ASP A 46 -10.65 8.72 -15.35
C ASP A 46 -10.32 7.65 -14.31
N SER A 47 -9.33 6.79 -14.58
CA SER A 47 -8.92 5.74 -13.65
C SER A 47 -8.34 6.30 -12.34
N LEU A 48 -7.64 7.43 -12.38
CA LEU A 48 -7.17 8.13 -11.18
C LEU A 48 -8.35 8.67 -10.36
N SER A 49 -9.38 9.23 -11.01
CA SER A 49 -10.58 9.71 -10.34
C SER A 49 -11.36 8.56 -9.67
N GLU A 50 -11.51 7.43 -10.36
CA GLU A 50 -12.15 6.24 -9.81
C GLU A 50 -11.38 5.70 -8.60
N ALA A 51 -10.04 5.59 -8.69
CA ALA A 51 -9.20 5.18 -7.57
C ALA A 51 -9.34 6.11 -6.37
N SER A 52 -9.35 7.42 -6.61
CA SER A 52 -9.53 8.44 -5.56
C SER A 52 -10.90 8.29 -4.87
N THR A 53 -11.96 8.10 -5.64
CA THR A 53 -13.32 7.86 -5.11
C THR A 53 -13.38 6.57 -4.29
N PHE A 54 -12.76 5.50 -4.77
CA PHE A 54 -12.68 4.23 -4.04
C PHE A 54 -12.01 4.42 -2.68
N VAL A 55 -10.83 5.05 -2.65
CA VAL A 55 -10.10 5.32 -1.40
C VAL A 55 -10.93 6.20 -0.46
N GLU A 56 -11.54 7.26 -0.98
CA GLU A 56 -12.40 8.16 -0.20
C GLU A 56 -13.55 7.42 0.50
N VAL A 57 -14.24 6.55 -0.25
CA VAL A 57 -15.35 5.75 0.31
C VAL A 57 -14.86 4.83 1.42
N ILE A 58 -13.74 4.13 1.21
CA ILE A 58 -13.16 3.24 2.22
C ILE A 58 -12.80 4.03 3.48
N GLU A 59 -12.08 5.15 3.34
CA GLU A 59 -11.66 5.98 4.47
C GLU A 59 -12.86 6.53 5.25
N LYS A 60 -13.89 7.03 4.56
CA LYS A 60 -15.10 7.55 5.20
C LYS A 60 -15.88 6.46 5.94
N ARG A 61 -15.93 5.24 5.41
CA ARG A 61 -16.70 4.16 6.02
C ARG A 61 -15.97 3.49 7.18
N GLN A 62 -14.66 3.35 7.08
CA GLN A 62 -13.86 2.68 8.11
C GLN A 62 -13.31 3.66 9.16
N GLY A 63 -13.21 4.95 8.84
CA GLY A 63 -12.55 5.94 9.70
C GLY A 63 -11.03 5.75 9.77
N LEU A 64 -10.45 4.91 8.90
CA LEU A 64 -9.03 4.63 8.80
C LEU A 64 -8.47 5.25 7.54
N LYS A 65 -7.19 5.59 7.54
CA LYS A 65 -6.49 6.10 6.37
C LYS A 65 -5.86 4.96 5.56
N VAL A 66 -6.01 5.04 4.23
CA VAL A 66 -5.33 4.12 3.30
C VAL A 66 -3.90 4.59 3.11
N ALA A 67 -2.94 3.66 3.19
CA ALA A 67 -1.51 3.91 3.01
C ALA A 67 -0.93 5.02 3.92
N CYS A 68 -1.46 5.18 5.14
CA CYS A 68 -0.90 6.08 6.14
C CYS A 68 0.45 5.54 6.63
N LEU A 69 1.55 6.12 6.13
CA LEU A 69 2.90 5.61 6.39
C LEU A 69 3.27 5.65 7.87
N GLU A 70 2.85 6.69 8.59
CA GLU A 70 3.10 6.85 10.02
C GLU A 70 2.35 5.78 10.83
N GLU A 71 1.10 5.49 10.48
CA GLU A 71 0.34 4.40 11.11
C GLU A 71 1.01 3.05 10.85
N ILE A 72 1.38 2.78 9.59
CA ILE A 72 2.06 1.54 9.22
C ILE A 72 3.35 1.39 10.02
N ALA A 73 4.19 2.42 10.07
CA ALA A 73 5.44 2.41 10.80
C ALA A 73 5.24 2.21 12.31
N TYR A 74 4.23 2.85 12.88
CA TYR A 74 3.84 2.67 14.29
C TYR A 74 3.39 1.23 14.57
N ARG A 75 2.49 0.68 13.73
CA ARG A 75 1.99 -0.70 13.88
C ARG A 75 3.07 -1.76 13.67
N GLN A 76 4.09 -1.46 12.86
CA GLN A 76 5.25 -2.32 12.66
C GLN A 76 6.28 -2.20 13.80
N GLY A 77 6.10 -1.24 14.72
CA GLY A 77 7.02 -0.98 15.82
C GLY A 77 8.30 -0.25 15.39
N TRP A 78 8.29 0.39 14.20
CA TRP A 78 9.40 1.22 13.72
C TRP A 78 9.35 2.64 14.31
N LEU A 79 8.16 3.08 14.72
CA LEU A 79 7.95 4.33 15.44
C LEU A 79 7.39 4.01 16.84
N SER A 80 7.87 4.74 17.84
CA SER A 80 7.26 4.76 19.16
C SER A 80 6.00 5.63 19.17
N LYS A 81 5.21 5.54 20.22
CA LYS A 81 4.05 6.42 20.45
C LYS A 81 4.47 7.89 20.50
N GLU A 82 5.60 8.17 21.15
CA GLU A 82 6.19 9.50 21.27
C GLU A 82 6.63 10.06 19.92
N ASP A 83 7.21 9.19 19.05
CA ASP A 83 7.60 9.57 17.70
C ASP A 83 6.38 9.92 16.86
N LEU A 84 5.33 9.08 16.91
CA LEU A 84 4.09 9.33 16.19
C LEU A 84 3.44 10.65 16.65
N HIS A 85 3.40 10.90 17.96
CA HIS A 85 2.87 12.14 18.51
C HIS A 85 3.68 13.35 18.04
N ARG A 86 5.01 13.24 18.02
CA ARG A 86 5.91 14.30 17.54
C ARG A 86 5.66 14.63 16.07
N LEU A 87 5.46 13.60 15.21
CA LEU A 87 5.14 13.77 13.79
C LEU A 87 3.77 14.40 13.59
N ALA A 88 2.77 14.04 14.40
CA ALA A 88 1.41 14.56 14.30
C ALA A 88 1.28 16.01 14.72
N LYS A 89 2.09 16.47 15.69
CA LYS A 89 2.00 17.81 16.31
C LYS A 89 1.99 18.98 15.31
N PRO A 90 2.88 19.05 14.30
CA PRO A 90 2.85 20.13 13.31
C PRO A 90 1.57 20.15 12.48
N MET A 91 0.90 19.01 12.34
CA MET A 91 -0.31 18.80 11.54
C MET A 91 -1.60 18.76 12.38
N ALA A 92 -1.53 19.06 13.68
CA ALA A 92 -2.65 18.91 14.62
C ALA A 92 -3.92 19.73 14.23
N LYS A 93 -3.77 20.77 13.39
CA LYS A 93 -4.89 21.59 12.92
C LYS A 93 -5.65 20.98 11.74
N ASN A 94 -5.09 19.99 11.04
CA ASN A 94 -5.74 19.34 9.91
C ASN A 94 -6.26 17.93 10.29
N GLN A 95 -7.12 17.36 9.43
CA GLN A 95 -7.73 16.06 9.67
C GLN A 95 -6.70 14.92 9.76
N TYR A 96 -5.60 14.99 8.99
CA TYR A 96 -4.57 13.96 9.00
C TYR A 96 -3.82 13.93 10.33
N GLY A 97 -3.36 15.08 10.82
CA GLY A 97 -2.70 15.17 12.11
C GLY A 97 -3.62 14.76 13.28
N GLN A 98 -4.90 15.14 13.23
CA GLN A 98 -5.89 14.68 14.19
C GLN A 98 -6.09 13.16 14.16
N TYR A 99 -6.05 12.56 12.97
CA TYR A 99 -6.08 11.11 12.83
C TYR A 99 -4.87 10.45 13.50
N LEU A 100 -3.65 10.94 13.25
CA LEU A 100 -2.43 10.42 13.89
C LEU A 100 -2.47 10.56 15.41
N LEU A 101 -2.96 11.69 15.93
CA LEU A 101 -3.12 11.87 17.37
C LEU A 101 -4.07 10.86 17.98
N ARG A 102 -5.21 10.60 17.34
CA ARG A 102 -6.14 9.55 17.78
C ARG A 102 -5.52 8.16 17.82
N LEU A 103 -4.64 7.83 16.87
CA LEU A 103 -3.93 6.55 16.88
C LEU A 103 -3.08 6.36 18.13
N THR A 104 -2.56 7.44 18.70
CA THR A 104 -1.77 7.37 19.94
C THR A 104 -2.64 7.12 21.18
N GLU A 105 -3.94 7.41 21.11
CA GLU A 105 -4.91 7.19 22.18
C GLU A 105 -5.52 5.78 22.11
N LEU A 106 -5.64 5.26 20.87
CA LEU A 106 -6.11 3.90 20.63
C LEU A 106 -4.95 2.92 20.89
N ASP A 107 -5.16 2.00 21.82
CA ASP A 107 -4.22 0.91 22.08
C ASP A 107 -4.34 -0.13 20.96
N LEU A 108 -3.92 0.27 19.75
CA LEU A 108 -3.97 -0.57 18.57
C LEU A 108 -2.88 -1.62 18.68
N ALA A 109 -3.28 -2.86 18.94
CA ALA A 109 -2.37 -4.00 18.96
C ALA A 109 -1.50 -4.01 17.71
N PRO A 110 -0.19 -4.28 17.84
CA PRO A 110 0.69 -4.40 16.69
C PRO A 110 0.16 -5.48 15.73
N LEU A 111 0.25 -5.25 14.44
CA LEU A 111 -0.11 -6.22 13.37
C LEU A 111 0.82 -7.45 13.38
N ARG A 112 1.34 -7.84 14.54
CA ARG A 112 2.15 -9.05 14.73
C ARG A 112 1.24 -10.27 14.48
N GLY A 113 1.30 -10.81 13.28
CA GLY A 113 0.56 -12.04 12.92
C GLY A 113 0.13 -12.14 11.46
N MET A 114 0.24 -11.08 10.65
CA MET A 114 -0.13 -11.16 9.23
C MET A 114 1.06 -11.49 8.28
N SER A 115 2.20 -11.93 8.82
CA SER A 115 3.39 -12.27 8.01
C SER A 115 3.42 -13.70 7.48
N SER A 116 2.35 -14.48 7.64
CA SER A 116 2.25 -15.79 7.01
C SER A 116 0.89 -15.98 6.35
N ILE A 117 0.80 -15.55 5.09
CA ILE A 117 -0.20 -16.13 4.19
C ILE A 117 0.23 -17.59 4.02
N PRO A 118 -0.57 -18.58 4.47
CA PRO A 118 -0.21 -19.96 4.30
C PRO A 118 -0.06 -20.27 2.81
N PRO A 119 0.88 -21.14 2.40
CA PRO A 119 1.00 -21.54 1.02
C PRO A 119 -0.32 -22.16 0.57
N SER A 120 -0.78 -21.73 -0.61
CA SER A 120 -1.97 -22.29 -1.26
C SER A 120 -1.85 -23.83 -1.33
N PRO A 121 -2.87 -24.61 -0.97
CA PRO A 121 -2.86 -26.07 -1.16
C PRO A 121 -2.72 -26.37 -2.66
N ARG A 122 -1.85 -27.34 -2.98
CA ARG A 122 -1.62 -27.86 -4.35
C ARG A 122 -2.85 -28.53 -4.87
#